data_bc2685704be4ab0f00622e82d4ccc266
#
_entry.id   bc2685704be4ab0f00622e82d4ccc266
#
_cell.length_a   1.000
_cell.length_b   1.000
_cell.length_c   1.000
_cell.angle_alpha   90.00
_cell.angle_beta   90.00
_cell.angle_gamma   90.00
#
_symmetry.space_group_name_H-M   'P 1'
#
loop_
_entity.id
_entity.type
_entity.pdbx_description
1 polymer ?
#
loop_
_entity_poly.entity_id
_entity_poly.type
_entity_poly.pdbx_seq_one_letter_code
_entity_poly.pdbx_strand_id
1 'polypeptide(L)'
;MPEEDIPPHDLIRFEIEHCGTPVSTFPELRDEYAVLEVDDRYSPKVKLCSLATGRTGVMKLKKALYRYHPLEAGEILKLLSWERRPAYQFVDGKARPRKDTCDLWITDYELVV
;
A
#
# COMPACT_ATOMS: atom_id res chain seq x y z
N MET A 1 36.43 -4.68 7.36
CA MET A 1 35.54 -3.59 7.53
C MET A 1 34.13 -4.06 7.70
N PRO A 2 33.53 -3.64 8.72
CA PRO A 2 32.15 -3.95 8.79
C PRO A 2 31.46 -3.32 7.60
N GLU A 3 30.78 -4.15 6.88
CA GLU A 3 29.81 -3.65 5.97
C GLU A 3 28.92 -2.72 6.76
N GLU A 4 28.79 -1.50 6.30
CA GLU A 4 27.77 -0.68 6.88
C GLU A 4 26.43 -1.30 6.55
N ASP A 5 25.84 -1.91 7.56
CA ASP A 5 24.51 -2.45 7.40
C ASP A 5 23.53 -1.31 7.24
N ILE A 6 23.21 -0.98 5.99
CA ILE A 6 22.16 -0.02 5.72
C ILE A 6 20.85 -0.68 6.14
N PRO A 7 20.09 -0.07 7.06
CA PRO A 7 18.80 -0.62 7.43
C PRO A 7 17.92 -0.83 6.21
N PRO A 8 17.16 -1.92 6.14
CA PRO A 8 16.32 -2.19 4.96
C PRO A 8 15.41 -1.03 4.58
N HIS A 9 14.83 -0.35 5.56
CA HIS A 9 13.94 0.78 5.29
C HIS A 9 14.66 1.95 4.63
N ASP A 10 15.88 2.23 5.05
CA ASP A 10 16.67 3.32 4.45
C ASP A 10 17.07 2.99 3.02
N LEU A 11 17.45 1.73 2.77
CA LEU A 11 17.77 1.30 1.42
C LEU A 11 16.53 1.40 0.50
N ILE A 12 15.37 0.98 0.98
CA ILE A 12 14.12 1.07 0.22
C ILE A 12 13.77 2.53 -0.08
N ARG A 13 13.89 3.42 0.90
CA ARG A 13 13.64 4.85 0.67
C ARG A 13 14.58 5.44 -0.36
N PHE A 14 15.85 5.05 -0.30
CA PHE A 14 16.84 5.47 -1.29
C PHE A 14 16.45 4.98 -2.69
N GLU A 15 16.02 3.73 -2.80
CA GLU A 15 15.60 3.17 -4.08
C GLU A 15 14.36 3.88 -4.64
N ILE A 16 13.39 4.19 -3.79
CA ILE A 16 12.22 4.96 -4.22
C ILE A 16 12.61 6.34 -4.71
N GLU A 17 13.50 7.01 -4.00
CA GLU A 17 13.96 8.35 -4.36
C GLU A 17 14.69 8.38 -5.71
N HIS A 18 15.50 7.37 -5.98
CA HIS A 18 16.33 7.34 -7.20
C HIS A 18 15.73 6.56 -8.36
N CYS A 19 14.92 5.56 -8.07
CA CYS A 19 14.34 4.67 -9.08
C CYS A 19 12.83 4.77 -9.20
N GLY A 20 12.18 5.49 -8.28
CA GLY A 20 10.73 5.62 -8.25
C GLY A 20 10.00 4.42 -7.65
N THR A 21 10.70 3.33 -7.38
CA THR A 21 10.12 2.10 -6.82
C THR A 21 11.18 1.32 -6.06
N PRO A 22 10.79 0.51 -5.07
CA PRO A 22 11.73 -0.40 -4.43
C PRO A 22 12.26 -1.42 -5.44
N VAL A 23 13.55 -1.70 -5.37
CA VAL A 23 14.22 -2.68 -6.23
C VAL A 23 14.59 -3.93 -5.43
N SER A 24 15.05 -3.74 -4.19
CA SER A 24 15.42 -4.83 -3.30
C SER A 24 14.21 -5.42 -2.59
N THR A 25 14.28 -6.70 -2.24
CA THR A 25 13.24 -7.38 -1.49
C THR A 25 13.80 -7.95 -0.21
N PHE A 26 13.00 -7.90 0.87
CA PHE A 26 13.39 -8.37 2.19
C PHE A 26 12.28 -9.26 2.74
N PRO A 27 12.40 -10.59 2.65
CA PRO A 27 11.33 -11.51 3.08
C PRO A 27 10.86 -11.31 4.51
N GLU A 28 11.70 -10.77 5.39
CA GLU A 28 11.33 -10.45 6.77
C GLU A 28 10.35 -9.30 6.90
N LEU A 29 10.18 -8.51 5.85
CA LEU A 29 9.26 -7.36 5.85
C LEU A 29 7.91 -7.70 5.22
N ARG A 30 7.34 -8.84 5.57
CA ARG A 30 6.11 -9.37 4.95
C ARG A 30 4.90 -8.45 5.06
N ASP A 31 4.80 -7.70 6.14
CA ASP A 31 3.66 -6.85 6.41
C ASP A 31 3.91 -5.40 6.05
N GLU A 32 5.06 -5.10 5.45
CA GLU A 32 5.46 -3.74 5.13
C GLU A 32 5.41 -3.50 3.64
N TYR A 33 4.93 -2.30 3.28
CA TYR A 33 4.70 -1.90 1.90
C TYR A 33 5.17 -0.48 1.68
N ALA A 34 5.71 -0.23 0.49
CA ALA A 34 6.03 1.14 0.07
C ALA A 34 4.84 1.73 -0.67
N VAL A 35 4.53 2.98 -0.39
CA VAL A 35 3.46 3.71 -1.07
C VAL A 35 4.06 4.29 -2.35
N LEU A 36 3.55 3.86 -3.51
CA LEU A 36 4.01 4.33 -4.81
C LEU A 36 3.17 5.49 -5.32
N GLU A 37 1.86 5.40 -5.17
CA GLU A 37 0.92 6.43 -5.61
C GLU A 37 -0.27 6.50 -4.66
N VAL A 38 -0.84 7.68 -4.53
CA VAL A 38 -2.05 7.91 -3.75
C VAL A 38 -3.05 8.65 -4.64
N ASP A 39 -4.26 8.15 -4.75
CA ASP A 39 -5.36 8.79 -5.45
C ASP A 39 -6.49 9.00 -4.43
N ASP A 40 -6.75 10.25 -4.08
CA ASP A 40 -7.75 10.63 -3.08
C ASP A 40 -8.94 11.38 -3.67
N ARG A 41 -9.08 11.38 -5.02
CA ARG A 41 -10.13 12.18 -5.68
C ARG A 41 -11.55 11.76 -5.34
N TYR A 42 -11.76 10.45 -5.14
CA TYR A 42 -13.08 9.90 -4.77
C TYR A 42 -12.95 9.13 -3.47
N SER A 43 -12.76 7.82 -3.56
CA SER A 43 -12.38 7.00 -2.41
C SER A 43 -10.86 6.88 -2.40
N PRO A 44 -10.20 7.07 -1.26
CA PRO A 44 -8.74 6.95 -1.21
C PRO A 44 -8.29 5.58 -1.67
N LYS A 45 -7.37 5.56 -2.62
CA LYS A 45 -6.72 4.36 -3.14
C LYS A 45 -5.23 4.55 -3.10
N VAL A 46 -4.51 3.52 -2.72
CA VAL A 46 -3.05 3.57 -2.68
C VAL A 46 -2.49 2.42 -3.49
N LYS A 47 -1.47 2.72 -4.27
CA LYS A 47 -0.68 1.71 -4.95
C LYS A 47 0.50 1.35 -4.07
N LEU A 48 0.56 0.10 -3.65
CA LEU A 48 1.56 -0.39 -2.72
C LEU A 48 2.49 -1.38 -3.39
N CYS A 49 3.75 -1.40 -2.96
CA CYS A 49 4.72 -2.40 -3.36
C CYS A 49 5.15 -3.18 -2.14
N SER A 50 4.99 -4.50 -2.17
CA SER A 50 5.43 -5.35 -1.08
C SER A 50 6.94 -5.31 -0.94
N LEU A 51 7.44 -5.04 0.25
CA LEU A 51 8.87 -5.04 0.51
C LEU A 51 9.45 -6.45 0.58
N ALA A 52 8.60 -7.46 0.75
CA ALA A 52 9.03 -8.85 0.81
C ALA A 52 9.12 -9.52 -0.56
N THR A 53 8.23 -9.16 -1.49
CA THR A 53 8.11 -9.85 -2.77
C THR A 53 8.31 -8.95 -3.99
N GLY A 54 8.24 -7.63 -3.80
CA GLY A 54 8.29 -6.67 -4.90
C GLY A 54 7.01 -6.56 -5.72
N ARG A 55 5.98 -7.29 -5.36
CA ARG A 55 4.69 -7.24 -6.07
C ARG A 55 3.96 -5.95 -5.76
N THR A 56 3.30 -5.42 -6.77
CA THR A 56 2.50 -4.22 -6.63
C THR A 56 1.01 -4.54 -6.64
N GLY A 57 0.24 -3.71 -5.98
CA GLY A 57 -1.21 -3.84 -5.97
C GLY A 57 -1.85 -2.55 -5.51
N VAL A 58 -3.13 -2.41 -5.78
CA VAL A 58 -3.91 -1.25 -5.36
C VAL A 58 -4.84 -1.68 -4.24
N MET A 59 -4.84 -0.90 -3.15
CA MET A 59 -5.74 -1.11 -2.03
C MET A 59 -6.56 0.14 -1.78
N LYS A 60 -7.77 -0.04 -1.31
CA LYS A 60 -8.66 1.06 -0.96
C LYS A 60 -8.58 1.35 0.54
N LEU A 61 -8.84 2.59 0.90
CA LEU A 61 -8.88 3.06 2.28
C LEU A 61 -10.24 3.71 2.55
N LYS A 62 -10.73 3.58 3.77
CA LYS A 62 -11.87 4.38 4.22
C LYS A 62 -11.43 5.82 4.38
N LYS A 63 -12.29 6.77 4.00
CA LYS A 63 -11.98 8.20 4.12
C LYS A 63 -11.58 8.61 5.53
N ALA A 64 -12.24 8.06 6.55
CA ALA A 64 -11.94 8.37 7.93
C ALA A 64 -10.52 7.95 8.32
N LEU A 65 -10.10 6.76 7.88
CA LEU A 65 -8.75 6.27 8.14
C LEU A 65 -7.70 7.11 7.41
N TYR A 66 -7.96 7.47 6.17
CA TYR A 66 -7.05 8.32 5.39
C TYR A 66 -6.92 9.71 6.01
N ARG A 67 -8.01 10.30 6.50
CA ARG A 67 -7.96 11.60 7.18
C ARG A 67 -7.17 11.55 8.48
N TYR A 68 -7.25 10.43 9.19
CA TYR A 68 -6.53 10.26 10.45
C TYR A 68 -5.03 10.08 10.23
N HIS A 69 -4.67 9.31 9.20
CA HIS A 69 -3.28 9.05 8.83
C HIS A 69 -3.11 9.19 7.31
N PRO A 70 -2.94 10.43 6.80
CA PRO A 70 -2.72 10.62 5.38
C PRO A 70 -1.46 9.90 4.90
N LEU A 71 -1.54 9.30 3.74
CA LEU A 71 -0.40 8.64 3.10
C LEU A 71 0.11 9.46 1.93
N GLU A 72 1.41 9.44 1.74
CA GLU A 72 2.07 10.10 0.63
C GLU A 72 2.98 9.11 -0.10
N ALA A 73 3.18 9.34 -1.40
CA ALA A 73 4.10 8.52 -2.17
C ALA A 73 5.51 8.60 -1.58
N GLY A 74 6.18 7.46 -1.50
CA GLY A 74 7.51 7.35 -0.89
C GLY A 74 7.52 6.92 0.56
N GLU A 75 6.36 6.88 1.21
CA GLU A 75 6.28 6.40 2.59
C GLU A 75 6.26 4.89 2.65
N ILE A 76 6.66 4.35 3.79
CA ILE A 76 6.57 2.92 4.08
C ILE A 76 5.53 2.74 5.18
N LEU A 77 4.60 1.82 4.96
CA LEU A 77 3.59 1.48 5.95
C LEU A 77 3.68 0.00 6.34
N LYS A 78 3.26 -0.28 7.56
CA LYS A 78 3.05 -1.64 8.03
C LYS A 78 1.56 -1.90 8.06
N LEU A 79 1.13 -2.93 7.34
CA LEU A 79 -0.27 -3.29 7.24
C LEU A 79 -0.66 -4.12 8.46
N LEU A 80 -1.54 -3.58 9.29
CA LEU A 80 -1.97 -4.25 10.52
C LEU A 80 -3.18 -5.13 10.29
N SER A 81 -4.14 -4.66 9.49
CA SER A 81 -5.28 -5.47 9.11
C SER A 81 -5.87 -5.01 7.78
N TRP A 82 -6.49 -5.93 7.09
CA TRP A 82 -7.12 -5.68 5.80
C TRP A 82 -8.23 -6.69 5.59
N GLU A 83 -9.13 -6.38 4.64
CA GLU A 83 -10.22 -7.28 4.31
C GLU A 83 -10.49 -7.26 2.81
N ARG A 84 -11.08 -8.33 2.33
CA ARG A 84 -11.59 -8.41 0.96
C ARG A 84 -13.05 -8.07 0.95
N ARG A 85 -13.45 -7.21 0.01
CA ARG A 85 -14.85 -6.92 -0.25
C ARG A 85 -15.12 -7.08 -1.73
N PRO A 86 -16.30 -7.58 -2.12
CA PRO A 86 -16.61 -7.64 -3.54
C PRO A 86 -16.63 -6.24 -4.13
N ALA A 87 -16.08 -6.13 -5.33
CA ALA A 87 -16.17 -4.88 -6.07
C ALA A 87 -17.62 -4.65 -6.49
N TYR A 88 -18.07 -3.39 -6.46
CA TYR A 88 -19.42 -3.04 -6.84
C TYR A 88 -19.43 -2.36 -8.19
N GLN A 89 -20.48 -2.61 -8.96
CA GLN A 89 -20.76 -1.90 -10.20
C GLN A 89 -22.15 -1.32 -10.13
N PHE A 90 -22.38 -0.21 -10.84
CA PHE A 90 -23.70 0.36 -10.94
C PHE A 90 -24.41 -0.20 -12.16
N VAL A 91 -25.54 -0.84 -11.90
CA VAL A 91 -26.43 -1.38 -12.93
C VAL A 91 -27.82 -0.81 -12.67
N ASP A 92 -28.35 -0.09 -13.64
CA ASP A 92 -29.68 0.56 -13.52
C ASP A 92 -29.78 1.46 -12.28
N GLY A 93 -28.71 2.18 -11.96
CA GLY A 93 -28.68 3.08 -10.82
C GLY A 93 -28.51 2.40 -9.46
N LYS A 94 -28.38 1.09 -9.43
CA LYS A 94 -28.19 0.33 -8.19
C LYS A 94 -26.81 -0.28 -8.13
N ALA A 95 -26.18 -0.23 -6.94
CA ALA A 95 -24.91 -0.88 -6.71
C ALA A 95 -25.13 -2.39 -6.58
N ARG A 96 -24.43 -3.17 -7.37
CA ARG A 96 -24.46 -4.62 -7.32
C ARG A 96 -23.05 -5.19 -7.17
N PRO A 97 -22.85 -6.22 -6.32
CA PRO A 97 -21.53 -6.82 -6.18
C PRO A 97 -21.13 -7.55 -7.47
N ARG A 98 -19.88 -7.41 -7.85
CA ARG A 98 -19.30 -8.20 -8.95
C ARG A 98 -18.81 -9.52 -8.38
N LYS A 99 -19.16 -10.62 -9.04
CA LYS A 99 -18.84 -11.97 -8.56
C LYS A 99 -17.38 -12.36 -8.81
N ASP A 100 -16.75 -11.76 -9.81
CA ASP A 100 -15.44 -12.16 -10.31
C ASP A 100 -14.29 -11.26 -9.84
N THR A 101 -14.60 -10.18 -9.14
CA THR A 101 -13.57 -9.24 -8.69
C THR A 101 -13.78 -8.86 -7.23
N CYS A 102 -12.68 -8.70 -6.52
CA CYS A 102 -12.68 -8.25 -5.14
C CYS A 102 -11.75 -7.06 -5.00
N ASP A 103 -12.16 -6.10 -4.16
CA ASP A 103 -11.30 -5.01 -3.74
C ASP A 103 -10.67 -5.36 -2.40
N LEU A 104 -9.40 -4.99 -2.26
CA LEU A 104 -8.71 -5.10 -0.98
C LEU A 104 -8.83 -3.77 -0.24
N TRP A 105 -9.30 -3.83 1.00
CA TRP A 105 -9.48 -2.65 1.84
C TRP A 105 -8.54 -2.71 3.04
N ILE A 106 -7.77 -1.65 3.23
CA ILE A 106 -6.95 -1.50 4.44
C ILE A 106 -7.87 -1.07 5.57
N THR A 107 -7.89 -1.84 6.65
CA THR A 107 -8.68 -1.51 7.83
C THR A 107 -7.85 -0.91 8.95
N ASP A 108 -6.56 -1.19 8.98
CA ASP A 108 -5.64 -0.58 9.92
C ASP A 108 -4.21 -0.67 9.42
N TYR A 109 -3.42 0.36 9.68
CA TYR A 109 -2.01 0.41 9.31
C TYR A 109 -1.27 1.39 10.22
N GLU A 110 0.06 1.29 10.23
CA GLU A 110 0.91 2.28 10.87
C GLU A 110 2.05 2.66 9.93
N LEU A 111 2.53 3.89 10.06
CA LEU A 111 3.66 4.36 9.28
C LEU A 111 4.96 3.86 9.90
N VAL A 112 5.88 3.43 9.06
CA VAL A 112 7.22 3.03 9.47
C VAL A 112 8.12 4.26 9.34
N VAL A 113 8.64 4.67 10.47
CA VAL A 113 9.46 5.89 10.56
C VAL A 113 10.95 5.55 10.48
#